data_de051c635b0ccfed987a4685256d8d05
#
_entry.id   de051c635b0ccfed987a4685256d8d05
#
_cell.length_a   1.000
_cell.length_b   1.000
_cell.length_c   1.000
_cell.angle_alpha   90.00
_cell.angle_beta   90.00
_cell.angle_gamma   90.00
#
_symmetry.space_group_name_H-M   'P 1'
#
loop_
_entity.id
_entity.type
_entity.pdbx_description
1 polymer ?
#
loop_
_entity_poly.entity_id
_entity_poly.type
_entity_poly.pdbx_seq_one_letter_code
_entity_poly.pdbx_strand_id
1 'polypeptide(L)'
;LRTATLTNLPLNETGTVRLKDLPFTIAKTGKYAAGMFETPDPASLGLAFMHRDTDYIDFNYQVTLPHKYSQYGPGISVGDINADGLDDVYLSGSAREPGTWLLQTKLGTFTRKDLAYKLDPMRREEELGTLLFDADGDGDNDLYIVRGGNQYETGSPLYQDVLCVNDGKGNF
;
A
#
# COMPACT_ATOMS: atom_id res chain seq x y z
N LEU A 1 -10.27 -21.80 -4.43
CA LEU A 1 -9.89 -22.29 -3.10
C LEU A 1 -10.22 -23.79 -3.02
N ARG A 2 -9.26 -24.60 -2.57
CA ARG A 2 -9.49 -26.03 -2.34
C ARG A 2 -9.68 -26.23 -0.83
N THR A 3 -10.78 -26.88 -0.44
CA THR A 3 -11.07 -27.18 0.96
C THR A 3 -11.22 -28.68 1.15
N ALA A 4 -10.79 -29.18 2.29
CA ALA A 4 -11.04 -30.55 2.73
C ALA A 4 -11.49 -30.52 4.20
N THR A 5 -12.48 -31.32 4.53
CA THR A 5 -12.97 -31.48 5.90
C THR A 5 -12.49 -32.82 6.44
N LEU A 6 -11.81 -32.78 7.58
CA LEU A 6 -11.40 -33.95 8.32
C LEU A 6 -12.44 -34.23 9.42
N THR A 7 -12.97 -35.42 9.43
CA THR A 7 -13.93 -35.88 10.43
C THR A 7 -13.33 -37.05 11.24
N ASN A 8 -13.77 -37.23 12.46
CA ASN A 8 -13.36 -38.34 13.34
C ASN A 8 -11.83 -38.34 13.65
N LEU A 9 -11.27 -37.18 13.88
CA LEU A 9 -9.89 -37.12 14.40
C LEU A 9 -9.87 -37.64 15.83
N PRO A 10 -8.98 -38.61 16.17
CA PRO A 10 -8.84 -39.08 17.53
C PRO A 10 -8.31 -37.92 18.42
N LEU A 11 -8.89 -37.84 19.63
CA LEU A 11 -8.44 -36.90 20.66
C LEU A 11 -7.16 -37.44 21.32
N ASN A 12 -6.17 -36.56 21.52
CA ASN A 12 -4.89 -36.86 22.18
C ASN A 12 -3.97 -37.83 21.43
N GLU A 13 -4.11 -37.96 20.13
CA GLU A 13 -3.17 -38.72 19.28
C GLU A 13 -2.56 -37.86 18.20
N THR A 14 -1.30 -38.15 17.84
CA THR A 14 -0.65 -37.48 16.72
C THR A 14 -0.95 -38.25 15.45
N GLY A 15 -1.71 -37.65 14.55
CA GLY A 15 -2.00 -38.21 13.22
C GLY A 15 -1.24 -37.51 12.11
N THR A 16 -0.74 -38.29 11.15
CA THR A 16 -0.12 -37.71 9.94
C THR A 16 -1.16 -37.66 8.82
N VAL A 17 -1.50 -36.45 8.35
CA VAL A 17 -2.39 -36.25 7.22
C VAL A 17 -1.57 -35.86 6.00
N ARG A 18 -1.66 -36.64 4.93
CA ARG A 18 -0.99 -36.32 3.66
C ARG A 18 -1.96 -35.57 2.76
N LEU A 19 -1.58 -34.38 2.31
CA LEU A 19 -2.40 -33.55 1.43
C LEU A 19 -2.92 -34.27 0.18
N LYS A 20 -2.13 -35.21 -0.38
CA LYS A 20 -2.51 -36.00 -1.56
C LYS A 20 -3.67 -37.00 -1.32
N ASP A 21 -3.90 -37.37 -0.07
CA ASP A 21 -4.87 -38.37 0.33
C ASP A 21 -6.23 -37.74 0.75
N LEU A 22 -6.32 -36.40 0.72
CA LEU A 22 -7.53 -35.68 1.10
C LEU A 22 -8.50 -35.53 -0.07
N PRO A 23 -9.79 -35.83 0.14
CA PRO A 23 -10.82 -35.51 -0.85
C PRO A 23 -11.02 -33.99 -0.91
N PHE A 24 -10.38 -33.35 -1.84
CA PHE A 24 -10.56 -31.92 -2.04
C PHE A 24 -11.86 -31.66 -2.80
N THR A 25 -12.72 -30.86 -2.20
CA THR A 25 -13.85 -30.25 -2.90
C THR A 25 -13.40 -28.88 -3.42
N ILE A 26 -13.55 -28.63 -4.71
CA ILE A 26 -13.42 -27.29 -5.25
C ILE A 26 -14.64 -26.53 -4.73
N ALA A 27 -14.45 -25.55 -3.85
CA ALA A 27 -15.51 -24.64 -3.50
C ALA A 27 -16.03 -24.03 -4.81
N LYS A 28 -17.26 -24.37 -5.20
CA LYS A 28 -17.93 -23.61 -6.24
C LYS A 28 -18.01 -22.19 -5.71
N THR A 29 -17.27 -21.29 -6.32
CA THR A 29 -17.51 -19.87 -6.13
C THR A 29 -18.95 -19.64 -6.53
N GLY A 30 -19.82 -19.43 -5.54
CA GLY A 30 -21.20 -19.05 -5.83
C GLY A 30 -21.15 -17.92 -6.84
N LYS A 31 -22.01 -17.90 -7.84
CA LYS A 31 -22.27 -16.68 -8.58
C LYS A 31 -22.76 -15.69 -7.52
N TYR A 32 -21.88 -14.77 -7.11
CA TYR A 32 -22.35 -13.62 -6.38
C TYR A 32 -23.40 -12.97 -7.25
N ALA A 33 -24.60 -12.73 -6.71
CA ALA A 33 -25.56 -11.85 -7.36
C ALA A 33 -24.82 -10.59 -7.76
N ALA A 34 -25.13 -10.02 -8.94
CA ALA A 34 -24.51 -8.78 -9.41
C ALA A 34 -24.43 -7.82 -8.22
N GLY A 35 -23.21 -7.60 -7.74
CA GLY A 35 -22.97 -6.83 -6.52
C GLY A 35 -23.29 -5.37 -6.78
N MET A 36 -23.50 -4.60 -5.72
CA MET A 36 -23.61 -3.14 -5.79
C MET A 36 -22.31 -2.52 -6.35
N PHE A 37 -21.19 -3.25 -6.31
CA PHE A 37 -19.88 -2.84 -6.77
C PHE A 37 -19.41 -3.72 -7.91
N GLU A 38 -18.90 -3.09 -8.94
CA GLU A 38 -18.14 -3.74 -10.02
C GLU A 38 -16.65 -3.64 -9.74
N THR A 39 -15.89 -4.62 -10.19
CA THR A 39 -14.43 -4.59 -10.13
C THR A 39 -13.92 -4.47 -11.58
N PRO A 40 -13.72 -3.25 -12.08
CA PRO A 40 -13.16 -3.05 -13.41
C PRO A 40 -11.70 -3.53 -13.45
N ASP A 41 -11.20 -3.79 -14.65
CA ASP A 41 -9.79 -4.08 -14.85
C ASP A 41 -8.96 -2.83 -14.50
N PRO A 42 -8.04 -2.89 -13.51
CA PRO A 42 -7.23 -1.75 -13.11
C PRO A 42 -6.45 -1.12 -14.27
N ALA A 43 -5.97 -1.93 -15.21
CA ALA A 43 -5.25 -1.44 -16.38
C ALA A 43 -6.12 -0.55 -17.29
N SER A 44 -7.42 -0.86 -17.40
CA SER A 44 -8.37 -0.05 -18.19
C SER A 44 -8.62 1.32 -17.58
N LEU A 45 -8.37 1.48 -16.27
CA LEU A 45 -8.50 2.74 -15.54
C LEU A 45 -7.17 3.50 -15.43
N GLY A 46 -6.06 2.98 -15.94
CA GLY A 46 -4.74 3.58 -15.76
C GLY A 46 -4.13 3.36 -14.36
N LEU A 47 -4.67 2.42 -13.58
CA LEU A 47 -4.24 2.09 -12.22
C LEU A 47 -3.13 1.03 -12.19
N ALA A 48 -2.17 1.09 -13.09
CA ALA A 48 -1.04 0.17 -13.15
C ALA A 48 0.01 0.53 -12.08
N PHE A 49 -0.32 0.27 -10.83
CA PHE A 49 0.59 0.44 -9.68
C PHE A 49 0.76 -0.88 -8.94
N MET A 50 1.98 -1.16 -8.52
CA MET A 50 2.30 -2.28 -7.66
C MET A 50 3.30 -1.82 -6.60
N HIS A 51 2.87 -1.79 -5.35
CA HIS A 51 3.78 -1.54 -4.23
C HIS A 51 4.73 -2.74 -4.05
N ARG A 52 6.01 -2.45 -3.85
CA ARG A 52 7.05 -3.46 -3.65
C ARG A 52 7.91 -3.10 -2.48
N ASP A 53 7.77 -3.85 -1.41
CA ASP A 53 8.64 -3.72 -0.24
C ASP A 53 10.01 -4.33 -0.47
N THR A 54 10.96 -3.91 0.37
CA THR A 54 12.26 -4.57 0.47
C THR A 54 12.12 -5.85 1.27
N ASP A 55 12.86 -6.89 0.89
CA ASP A 55 12.91 -8.14 1.66
C ASP A 55 13.85 -7.95 2.88
N TYR A 56 13.30 -7.29 3.92
CA TYR A 56 13.97 -7.10 5.19
C TYR A 56 13.35 -7.98 6.27
N ILE A 57 14.18 -8.60 7.09
CA ILE A 57 13.73 -9.52 8.14
C ILE A 57 13.98 -8.87 9.50
N ASP A 58 12.99 -8.17 10.04
CA ASP A 58 13.03 -7.50 11.34
C ASP A 58 13.48 -8.45 12.48
N PHE A 59 13.02 -9.68 12.44
CA PHE A 59 13.31 -10.69 13.47
C PHE A 59 14.78 -11.10 13.57
N ASN A 60 15.62 -10.79 12.57
CA ASN A 60 17.06 -11.00 12.65
C ASN A 60 17.72 -10.03 13.62
N TYR A 61 17.09 -8.89 13.88
CA TYR A 61 17.60 -7.83 14.76
C TYR A 61 16.85 -7.80 16.09
N GLN A 62 15.53 -7.97 16.04
CA GLN A 62 14.66 -7.94 17.21
C GLN A 62 13.73 -9.16 17.22
N VAL A 63 14.21 -10.25 17.84
CA VAL A 63 13.56 -11.58 17.82
C VAL A 63 12.18 -11.57 18.49
N THR A 64 11.92 -10.62 19.42
CA THR A 64 10.71 -10.56 20.23
C THR A 64 9.62 -9.64 19.66
N LEU A 65 9.80 -9.14 18.45
CA LEU A 65 8.77 -8.31 17.81
C LEU A 65 7.47 -9.10 17.60
N PRO A 66 6.29 -8.49 17.84
CA PRO A 66 5.01 -9.14 17.62
C PRO A 66 4.69 -9.35 16.14
N HIS A 67 5.24 -8.52 15.27
CA HIS A 67 5.13 -8.58 13.80
C HIS A 67 6.24 -7.75 13.15
N LYS A 68 6.34 -7.79 11.83
CA LYS A 68 7.28 -6.96 11.08
C LYS A 68 6.84 -5.48 11.12
N TYR A 69 7.81 -4.57 11.19
CA TYR A 69 7.61 -3.12 11.09
C TYR A 69 8.24 -2.51 9.82
N SER A 70 9.03 -3.28 9.08
CA SER A 70 9.72 -2.83 7.87
C SER A 70 8.91 -3.00 6.59
N GLN A 71 7.68 -3.49 6.67
CA GLN A 71 6.82 -3.78 5.52
C GLN A 71 5.38 -3.29 5.82
N TYR A 72 5.27 -2.00 6.14
CA TYR A 72 4.00 -1.32 6.25
C TYR A 72 3.76 -0.47 5.01
N GLY A 73 2.54 -0.42 4.55
CA GLY A 73 2.16 0.37 3.39
C GLY A 73 1.42 -0.43 2.34
N PRO A 74 1.10 0.19 1.20
CA PRO A 74 1.21 1.63 1.00
C PRO A 74 0.20 2.43 1.80
N GLY A 75 0.59 3.62 2.27
CA GLY A 75 -0.33 4.66 2.70
C GLY A 75 -1.09 5.22 1.50
N ILE A 76 -2.35 5.64 1.69
CA ILE A 76 -3.20 6.19 0.63
C ILE A 76 -3.81 7.49 1.11
N SER A 77 -3.68 8.56 0.31
CA SER A 77 -4.39 9.82 0.50
C SER A 77 -5.16 10.18 -0.74
N VAL A 78 -6.36 10.75 -0.56
CA VAL A 78 -7.26 11.11 -1.64
C VAL A 78 -7.69 12.57 -1.48
N GLY A 79 -7.64 13.34 -2.55
CA GLY A 79 -8.07 14.73 -2.60
C GLY A 79 -7.68 15.41 -3.91
N ASP A 80 -8.37 16.51 -4.23
CA ASP A 80 -8.02 17.35 -5.38
C ASP A 80 -6.74 18.14 -5.06
N ILE A 81 -5.68 17.91 -5.83
CA ILE A 81 -4.39 18.58 -5.62
C ILE A 81 -4.07 19.63 -6.69
N ASN A 82 -4.89 19.69 -7.75
CA ASN A 82 -4.63 20.55 -8.91
C ASN A 82 -5.79 21.52 -9.19
N ALA A 83 -6.78 21.54 -8.31
CA ALA A 83 -7.98 22.39 -8.37
C ALA A 83 -8.84 22.16 -9.62
N ASP A 84 -8.88 20.94 -10.15
CA ASP A 84 -9.71 20.60 -11.30
C ASP A 84 -11.10 20.04 -10.93
N GLY A 85 -11.35 19.86 -9.63
CA GLY A 85 -12.61 19.37 -9.07
C GLY A 85 -12.73 17.86 -9.07
N LEU A 86 -11.65 17.10 -9.34
CA LEU A 86 -11.61 15.66 -9.29
C LEU A 86 -10.67 15.21 -8.16
N ASP A 87 -11.00 14.11 -7.50
CA ASP A 87 -10.15 13.54 -6.47
C ASP A 87 -8.98 12.77 -7.08
N ASP A 88 -7.77 13.20 -6.77
CA ASP A 88 -6.53 12.51 -7.08
C ASP A 88 -6.14 11.56 -5.95
N VAL A 89 -5.28 10.61 -6.22
CA VAL A 89 -4.83 9.61 -5.24
C VAL A 89 -3.31 9.63 -5.13
N TYR A 90 -2.80 9.77 -3.91
CA TYR A 90 -1.41 9.51 -3.61
C TYR A 90 -1.25 8.10 -3.03
N LEU A 91 -0.31 7.35 -3.57
CA LEU A 91 0.11 6.05 -3.06
C LEU A 91 1.55 6.16 -2.57
N SER A 92 1.77 5.89 -1.30
CA SER A 92 3.10 6.00 -0.71
C SER A 92 4.08 4.99 -1.29
N GLY A 93 5.35 5.38 -1.29
CA GLY A 93 6.45 4.56 -1.76
C GLY A 93 7.00 3.61 -0.71
N SER A 94 7.96 2.80 -1.13
CA SER A 94 8.79 1.97 -0.28
C SER A 94 10.23 2.48 -0.26
N ALA A 95 11.10 1.80 0.48
CA ALA A 95 12.52 2.15 0.57
C ALA A 95 13.27 2.19 -0.78
N ARG A 96 12.70 1.70 -1.86
CA ARG A 96 13.30 1.67 -3.21
C ARG A 96 12.45 2.27 -4.30
N GLU A 97 11.16 2.40 -4.07
CA GLU A 97 10.23 2.93 -5.04
C GLU A 97 9.55 4.19 -4.48
N PRO A 98 9.60 5.32 -5.21
CA PRO A 98 8.96 6.55 -4.75
C PRO A 98 7.45 6.40 -4.71
N GLY A 99 6.82 7.19 -3.86
CA GLY A 99 5.38 7.38 -3.91
C GLY A 99 4.95 8.00 -5.25
N THR A 100 3.72 7.74 -5.61
CA THR A 100 3.20 8.17 -6.92
C THR A 100 1.81 8.76 -6.81
N TRP A 101 1.54 9.76 -7.60
CA TRP A 101 0.22 10.32 -7.83
C TRP A 101 -0.49 9.58 -8.96
N LEU A 102 -1.76 9.36 -8.76
CA LEU A 102 -2.71 8.95 -9.78
C LEU A 102 -3.72 10.10 -9.93
N LEU A 103 -3.51 10.92 -10.96
CA LEU A 103 -4.36 12.08 -11.26
C LEU A 103 -5.61 11.61 -11.99
N GLN A 104 -6.77 11.91 -11.44
CA GLN A 104 -8.04 11.56 -12.05
C GLN A 104 -8.31 12.42 -13.29
N THR A 105 -8.87 11.83 -14.32
CA THR A 105 -9.31 12.52 -15.53
C THR A 105 -10.83 12.59 -15.60
N LYS A 106 -11.36 13.53 -16.39
CA LYS A 106 -12.83 13.67 -16.61
C LYS A 106 -13.48 12.42 -17.24
N LEU A 107 -12.66 11.48 -17.74
CA LEU A 107 -13.14 10.21 -18.27
C LEU A 107 -13.24 9.11 -17.19
N GLY A 108 -12.90 9.41 -15.94
CA GLY A 108 -12.86 8.43 -14.84
C GLY A 108 -11.67 7.48 -14.90
N THR A 109 -10.65 7.82 -15.66
CA THR A 109 -9.35 7.13 -15.70
C THR A 109 -8.31 7.92 -14.93
N PHE A 110 -7.15 7.32 -14.70
CA PHE A 110 -6.06 7.96 -13.96
C PHE A 110 -4.79 8.07 -14.80
N THR A 111 -4.05 9.14 -14.58
CA THR A 111 -2.73 9.35 -15.18
C THR A 111 -1.69 9.36 -14.06
N ARG A 112 -0.65 8.56 -14.20
CA ARG A 112 0.44 8.51 -13.22
C ARG A 112 1.34 9.74 -13.33
N LYS A 113 1.67 10.34 -12.18
CA LYS A 113 2.66 11.41 -12.02
C LYS A 113 3.53 11.08 -10.81
N ASP A 114 4.82 10.92 -11.02
CA ASP A 114 5.72 10.67 -9.90
C ASP A 114 5.95 11.97 -9.11
N LEU A 115 6.10 11.84 -7.79
CA LEU A 115 6.38 13.00 -6.94
C LEU A 115 7.77 13.57 -7.27
N ALA A 116 7.82 14.85 -7.60
CA ALA A 116 9.00 15.49 -8.20
C ALA A 116 10.05 15.97 -7.18
N TYR A 117 10.05 15.49 -5.93
CA TYR A 117 11.20 15.80 -5.09
C TYR A 117 12.42 14.98 -5.54
N LYS A 118 13.61 15.58 -5.47
CA LYS A 118 14.86 14.95 -5.92
C LYS A 118 15.00 13.58 -5.27
N LEU A 119 14.68 12.57 -6.05
CA LEU A 119 14.90 11.19 -5.63
C LEU A 119 16.40 10.95 -5.61
N ASP A 120 16.94 10.74 -4.43
CA ASP A 120 18.24 10.10 -4.33
C ASP A 120 18.13 8.71 -4.99
N PRO A 121 18.94 8.38 -6.01
CA PRO A 121 18.95 7.05 -6.59
C PRO A 121 19.23 5.94 -5.57
N MET A 122 19.75 6.31 -4.41
CA MET A 122 19.97 5.43 -3.26
C MET A 122 18.91 5.61 -2.16
N ARG A 123 17.74 6.12 -2.52
CA ARG A 123 16.62 6.29 -1.59
C ARG A 123 16.42 5.02 -0.75
N ARG A 124 16.23 5.23 0.54
CA ARG A 124 16.07 4.15 1.54
C ARG A 124 14.94 4.42 2.53
N GLU A 125 14.25 5.57 2.38
CA GLU A 125 13.16 5.95 3.26
C GLU A 125 11.92 5.12 2.96
N GLU A 126 11.31 4.58 4.00
CA GLU A 126 10.02 3.88 3.93
C GLU A 126 8.90 4.87 4.25
N GLU A 127 7.89 4.93 3.40
CA GLU A 127 6.70 5.77 3.61
C GLU A 127 5.58 4.91 4.16
N LEU A 128 5.20 5.14 5.43
CA LEU A 128 4.23 4.32 6.16
C LEU A 128 2.81 4.84 6.06
N GLY A 129 2.66 6.15 6.06
CA GLY A 129 1.36 6.81 6.03
C GLY A 129 1.42 8.16 5.34
N THR A 130 0.25 8.64 4.90
CA THR A 130 0.15 9.92 4.20
C THR A 130 -1.12 10.65 4.59
N LEU A 131 -1.07 11.98 4.54
CA LEU A 131 -2.22 12.85 4.82
C LEU A 131 -2.19 14.04 3.87
N LEU A 132 -3.36 14.38 3.33
CA LEU A 132 -3.59 15.62 2.61
C LEU A 132 -4.32 16.62 3.50
N PHE A 133 -3.80 17.83 3.60
CA PHE A 133 -4.42 18.94 4.32
C PHE A 133 -3.76 20.26 3.92
N ASP A 134 -4.46 21.36 4.09
CA ASP A 134 -3.93 22.71 3.92
C ASP A 134 -3.04 23.05 5.12
N ALA A 135 -1.73 23.00 4.95
CA ALA A 135 -0.76 23.17 6.02
C ALA A 135 -0.31 24.63 6.23
N ASP A 136 -0.37 25.45 5.19
CA ASP A 136 0.07 26.85 5.24
C ASP A 136 -1.08 27.86 5.15
N GLY A 137 -2.31 27.40 4.93
CA GLY A 137 -3.54 28.21 4.96
C GLY A 137 -3.82 28.92 3.63
N ASP A 138 -3.30 28.43 2.52
CA ASP A 138 -3.49 29.03 1.20
C ASP A 138 -4.70 28.47 0.44
N GLY A 139 -5.33 27.42 0.97
CA GLY A 139 -6.57 26.83 0.49
C GLY A 139 -6.40 25.65 -0.45
N ASP A 140 -5.18 25.22 -0.69
CA ASP A 140 -4.91 23.98 -1.42
C ASP A 140 -4.45 22.84 -0.49
N ASN A 141 -4.34 21.62 -1.03
CA ASN A 141 -3.93 20.46 -0.24
C ASN A 141 -2.44 20.19 -0.36
N ASP A 142 -1.74 20.23 0.77
CA ASP A 142 -0.36 19.80 0.94
C ASP A 142 -0.28 18.31 1.26
N LEU A 143 0.87 17.71 1.01
CA LEU A 143 1.11 16.30 1.30
C LEU A 143 2.07 16.13 2.47
N TYR A 144 1.59 15.54 3.56
CA TYR A 144 2.43 15.08 4.66
C TYR A 144 2.70 13.58 4.53
N ILE A 145 3.96 13.20 4.59
CA ILE A 145 4.44 11.82 4.47
C ILE A 145 5.09 11.40 5.77
N VAL A 146 4.50 10.41 6.43
CA VAL A 146 5.08 9.76 7.61
C VAL A 146 6.09 8.72 7.16
N ARG A 147 7.32 8.83 7.65
CA ARG A 147 8.40 7.88 7.38
C ARG A 147 8.73 7.06 8.63
N GLY A 148 9.14 5.82 8.42
CA GLY A 148 9.46 4.95 9.54
C GLY A 148 9.97 3.59 9.10
N GLY A 149 9.80 2.61 9.99
CA GLY A 149 10.26 1.24 9.78
C GLY A 149 11.16 0.77 10.90
N ASN A 150 11.88 -0.30 10.66
CA ASN A 150 12.81 -0.91 11.64
C ASN A 150 14.17 -1.28 11.02
N GLN A 151 14.48 -0.68 9.84
CA GLN A 151 15.69 -1.01 9.08
C GLN A 151 16.93 -0.24 9.55
N TYR A 152 16.75 0.86 10.30
CA TYR A 152 17.82 1.78 10.66
C TYR A 152 17.88 1.99 12.17
N GLU A 153 19.00 2.55 12.64
CA GLU A 153 19.19 2.88 14.05
C GLU A 153 18.25 4.01 14.51
N THR A 154 17.98 4.03 15.80
CA THR A 154 17.17 5.08 16.44
C THR A 154 17.74 6.46 16.15
N GLY A 155 16.89 7.39 15.72
CA GLY A 155 17.28 8.75 15.36
C GLY A 155 17.86 8.90 13.95
N SER A 156 17.78 7.86 13.12
CA SER A 156 18.18 7.97 11.71
C SER A 156 17.39 9.08 11.00
N PRO A 157 18.05 9.95 10.22
CA PRO A 157 17.37 10.97 9.40
C PRO A 157 16.43 10.35 8.35
N LEU A 158 16.58 9.07 8.03
CA LEU A 158 15.71 8.34 7.11
C LEU A 158 14.30 8.08 7.69
N TYR A 159 14.11 8.31 8.99
CA TYR A 159 12.80 8.27 9.65
C TYR A 159 12.14 9.64 9.80
N GLN A 160 12.77 10.69 9.27
CA GLN A 160 12.20 12.03 9.36
C GLN A 160 11.03 12.17 8.38
N ASP A 161 9.88 12.58 8.90
CA ASP A 161 8.69 12.89 8.12
C ASP A 161 8.94 14.07 7.17
N VAL A 162 8.12 14.16 6.13
CA VAL A 162 8.22 15.22 5.12
C VAL A 162 6.87 15.90 4.93
N LEU A 163 6.89 17.22 4.92
CA LEU A 163 5.81 18.05 4.41
C LEU A 163 6.20 18.57 3.02
N CYS A 164 5.39 18.25 2.03
CA CYS A 164 5.51 18.73 0.67
C CYS A 164 4.41 19.77 0.44
N VAL A 165 4.81 21.05 0.30
CA VAL A 165 3.88 22.15 0.06
C VAL A 165 3.52 22.19 -1.42
N ASN A 166 2.22 22.29 -1.70
CA ASN A 166 1.66 22.37 -3.04
C ASN A 166 1.65 23.82 -3.55
N ASP A 167 1.54 24.03 -4.82
CA ASP A 167 1.36 25.35 -5.46
C ASP A 167 -0.06 25.57 -6.01
N GLY A 168 -1.02 24.74 -5.58
CA GLY A 168 -2.40 24.71 -6.07
C GLY A 168 -2.58 24.14 -7.48
N LYS A 169 -1.49 23.63 -8.08
CA LYS A 169 -1.49 23.02 -9.42
C LYS A 169 -0.94 21.60 -9.43
N GLY A 170 -0.82 21.03 -8.25
CA GLY A 170 -0.25 19.69 -8.06
C GLY A 170 1.27 19.63 -8.23
N ASN A 171 2.00 20.74 -8.01
CA ASN A 171 3.45 20.72 -7.94
C ASN A 171 3.89 20.96 -6.48
N PHE A 172 4.72 20.04 -6.01
CA PHE A 172 5.20 20.01 -4.63
C PHE A 172 6.68 20.32 -4.52
#